data_48d5a4277bb254f708023e79e194a49f
#
_entry.id   48d5a4277bb254f708023e79e194a49f
#
_cell.length_a   1.000
_cell.length_b   1.000
_cell.length_c   1.000
_cell.angle_alpha   90.00
_cell.angle_beta   90.00
_cell.angle_gamma   90.00
#
_symmetry.space_group_name_H-M   'P 1'
#
loop_
_entity.id
_entity.type
_entity.pdbx_description
1 polymer ?
#
loop_
_entity_poly.entity_id
_entity_poly.type
_entity_poly.pdbx_seq_one_letter_code
_entity_poly.pdbx_strand_id
1 'polypeptide(L)'
;MKKIIYIDNKIKNFNKKIEVTGDKSLSIRWAIMASLATGKSRGYNLLRSEDVLNTLSCLKKLGIKINLKNNYCEIFGKGLDGYAYKKNLILNAGNSGTAARLITATLVKSTEAIKITGDASLKKRDMSRIIVPLKKFGVTFKENKKGKLPIFIKGSNSLNPINYEELKGSAQCKSAVMLAAMYAKGTTKLKCKPSRDHTELLYKYLKIPIKIKKTKKFDYIEVVGQKQFKSFSYKIPGDISSASFLLALTILTKNSELIIKNINVNPTRTGIISILNLMGAKIILLNKKKYKGEIIADIFVKSVIKLKPINCPSKFNSAAIDEMLLIFLIAAKANGVSYFEDLSELNQKESPRLKWGSKILNMMGIK
;
A
#
# COMPACT_ATOMS: atom_id res chain seq x y z
N MET A 1 -4.47 -4.35 -30.24
CA MET A 1 -4.22 -5.79 -30.37
C MET A 1 -4.67 -6.49 -29.09
N LYS A 2 -5.57 -7.48 -29.18
CA LYS A 2 -5.86 -8.37 -28.05
C LYS A 2 -4.64 -9.25 -27.83
N LYS A 3 -3.99 -9.16 -26.66
CA LYS A 3 -2.93 -10.09 -26.29
C LYS A 3 -3.59 -11.40 -25.86
N ILE A 4 -3.32 -12.48 -26.57
CA ILE A 4 -3.80 -13.83 -26.26
C ILE A 4 -2.67 -14.56 -25.54
N ILE A 5 -2.99 -15.22 -24.45
CA ILE A 5 -2.08 -16.10 -23.72
C ILE A 5 -2.60 -17.52 -23.93
N TYR A 6 -1.75 -18.39 -24.44
CA TYR A 6 -2.04 -19.82 -24.56
C TYR A 6 -1.45 -20.56 -23.37
N ILE A 7 -2.25 -21.40 -22.71
CA ILE A 7 -1.83 -22.30 -21.63
C ILE A 7 -2.24 -23.70 -22.06
N ASP A 8 -1.28 -24.47 -22.55
CA ASP A 8 -1.50 -25.79 -23.14
C ASP A 8 -0.98 -26.95 -22.28
N ASN A 9 -0.20 -26.64 -21.24
CA ASN A 9 0.41 -27.63 -20.38
C ASN A 9 -0.01 -27.50 -18.90
N LYS A 10 -0.17 -28.64 -18.24
CA LYS A 10 -0.33 -28.67 -16.78
C LYS A 10 0.99 -28.35 -16.08
N ILE A 11 0.93 -27.61 -15.00
CA ILE A 11 2.08 -27.42 -14.13
C ILE A 11 2.44 -28.77 -13.51
N LYS A 12 3.68 -29.20 -13.76
CA LYS A 12 4.33 -30.33 -13.09
C LYS A 12 5.02 -29.83 -11.81
N ASN A 13 5.75 -30.72 -11.14
CA ASN A 13 6.63 -30.33 -10.05
C ASN A 13 7.70 -29.33 -10.52
N PHE A 14 8.10 -28.46 -9.62
CA PHE A 14 9.17 -27.49 -9.89
C PHE A 14 10.02 -27.22 -8.62
N ASN A 15 11.29 -26.91 -8.87
CA ASN A 15 12.20 -26.35 -7.89
C ASN A 15 12.82 -25.09 -8.53
N LYS A 16 12.42 -23.92 -8.07
CA LYS A 16 12.76 -22.65 -8.70
C LYS A 16 13.18 -21.60 -7.68
N LYS A 17 13.98 -20.66 -8.17
CA LYS A 17 14.35 -19.44 -7.45
C LYS A 17 14.00 -18.24 -8.33
N ILE A 18 13.18 -17.33 -7.83
CA ILE A 18 12.61 -16.21 -8.59
C ILE A 18 12.64 -14.90 -7.82
N GLU A 19 12.44 -13.81 -8.51
CA GLU A 19 12.11 -12.49 -7.95
C GLU A 19 10.73 -12.06 -8.46
N VAL A 20 10.02 -11.25 -7.68
CA VAL A 20 8.76 -10.61 -8.09
C VAL A 20 8.97 -9.11 -8.19
N THR A 21 8.05 -8.45 -8.88
CA THR A 21 8.03 -6.99 -9.00
C THR A 21 7.89 -6.31 -7.64
N GLY A 22 8.33 -5.06 -7.56
CA GLY A 22 8.35 -4.30 -6.31
C GLY A 22 6.98 -4.06 -5.69
N ASP A 23 6.96 -3.88 -4.38
CA ASP A 23 5.76 -3.61 -3.60
C ASP A 23 5.04 -2.33 -4.09
N LYS A 24 3.73 -2.45 -4.37
CA LYS A 24 2.89 -1.37 -4.86
C LYS A 24 2.84 -0.19 -3.89
N SER A 25 2.62 -0.47 -2.62
CA SER A 25 2.48 0.54 -1.57
C SER A 25 3.77 1.33 -1.36
N LEU A 26 4.91 0.65 -1.42
CA LEU A 26 6.23 1.27 -1.36
C LEU A 26 6.57 2.02 -2.64
N SER A 27 6.22 1.50 -3.82
CA SER A 27 6.44 2.18 -5.10
C SER A 27 5.75 3.55 -5.14
N ILE A 28 4.47 3.62 -4.72
CA ILE A 28 3.71 4.88 -4.64
C ILE A 28 4.35 5.82 -3.61
N ARG A 29 4.68 5.34 -2.43
CA ARG A 29 5.30 6.16 -1.37
C ARG A 29 6.68 6.66 -1.78
N TRP A 30 7.49 5.79 -2.38
CA TRP A 30 8.79 6.18 -2.92
C TRP A 30 8.65 7.33 -3.91
N ALA A 31 7.72 7.23 -4.88
CA ALA A 31 7.51 8.25 -5.90
C ALA A 31 7.09 9.60 -5.27
N ILE A 32 6.16 9.58 -4.32
CA ILE A 32 5.71 10.78 -3.61
C ILE A 32 6.86 11.38 -2.81
N MET A 33 7.56 10.59 -1.98
CA MET A 33 8.66 11.11 -1.18
C MET A 33 9.83 11.59 -2.04
N ALA A 34 10.14 10.91 -3.14
CA ALA A 34 11.16 11.35 -4.08
C ALA A 34 10.82 12.70 -4.74
N SER A 35 9.54 12.99 -4.97
CA SER A 35 9.11 14.28 -5.51
C SER A 35 9.21 15.43 -4.51
N LEU A 36 9.11 15.13 -3.20
CA LEU A 36 9.22 16.07 -2.08
C LEU A 36 10.65 16.22 -1.54
N ALA A 37 11.57 15.36 -1.95
CA ALA A 37 12.98 15.47 -1.61
C ALA A 37 13.66 16.60 -2.40
N THR A 38 14.80 17.08 -1.94
CA THR A 38 15.64 17.99 -2.72
C THR A 38 16.66 17.21 -3.54
N GLY A 39 16.64 17.36 -4.88
CA GLY A 39 17.59 16.71 -5.80
C GLY A 39 17.05 15.45 -6.47
N LYS A 40 17.96 14.68 -7.10
CA LYS A 40 17.64 13.51 -7.92
C LYS A 40 17.58 12.23 -7.10
N SER A 41 16.39 11.63 -6.94
CA SER A 41 16.19 10.31 -6.38
C SER A 41 16.12 9.23 -7.46
N ARG A 42 16.61 8.02 -7.15
CA ARG A 42 16.57 6.87 -8.06
C ARG A 42 15.92 5.66 -7.40
N GLY A 43 14.86 5.12 -8.03
CA GLY A 43 14.14 3.93 -7.59
C GLY A 43 14.34 2.76 -8.54
N TYR A 44 14.71 1.60 -8.01
CA TYR A 44 14.87 0.36 -8.76
C TYR A 44 13.72 -0.59 -8.43
N ASN A 45 13.39 -1.50 -9.33
CA ASN A 45 12.31 -2.48 -9.19
C ASN A 45 10.96 -1.84 -8.87
N LEU A 46 10.69 -0.66 -9.45
CA LEU A 46 9.40 0.01 -9.29
C LEU A 46 8.30 -0.81 -9.97
N LEU A 47 7.19 -1.05 -9.27
CA LEU A 47 6.04 -1.71 -9.88
C LEU A 47 5.45 -0.83 -11.00
N ARG A 48 5.25 -1.40 -12.18
CA ARG A 48 4.67 -0.72 -13.35
C ARG A 48 3.17 -0.96 -13.50
N SER A 49 2.45 -1.03 -12.38
CA SER A 49 0.99 -1.08 -12.40
C SER A 49 0.39 0.27 -12.72
N GLU A 50 -0.86 0.29 -13.18
CA GLU A 50 -1.61 1.52 -13.41
C GLU A 50 -1.60 2.45 -12.20
N ASP A 51 -1.73 1.92 -10.99
CA ASP A 51 -1.67 2.69 -9.75
C ASP A 51 -0.40 3.53 -9.63
N VAL A 52 0.74 2.93 -9.93
CA VAL A 52 2.05 3.60 -9.83
C VAL A 52 2.24 4.55 -11.00
N LEU A 53 1.86 4.15 -12.22
CA LEU A 53 1.96 5.01 -13.41
C LEU A 53 1.06 6.24 -13.30
N ASN A 54 -0.15 6.10 -12.78
CA ASN A 54 -1.04 7.23 -12.48
C ASN A 54 -0.46 8.16 -11.40
N THR A 55 0.23 7.59 -10.39
CA THR A 55 0.97 8.41 -9.40
C THR A 55 2.05 9.24 -10.08
N LEU A 56 2.90 8.64 -10.92
CA LEU A 56 3.94 9.35 -11.66
C LEU A 56 3.35 10.42 -12.60
N SER A 57 2.23 10.12 -13.25
CA SER A 57 1.51 11.05 -14.12
C SER A 57 1.01 12.28 -13.34
N CYS A 58 0.42 12.07 -12.16
CA CYS A 58 0.00 13.17 -11.29
C CYS A 58 1.19 14.04 -10.86
N LEU A 59 2.31 13.43 -10.47
CA LEU A 59 3.51 14.16 -10.08
C LEU A 59 4.12 14.95 -11.25
N LYS A 60 4.12 14.41 -12.48
CA LYS A 60 4.53 15.14 -13.67
C LYS A 60 3.66 16.39 -13.90
N LYS A 61 2.34 16.25 -13.74
CA LYS A 61 1.42 17.39 -13.86
C LYS A 61 1.65 18.46 -12.78
N LEU A 62 2.19 18.08 -11.62
CA LEU A 62 2.64 18.98 -10.55
C LEU A 62 4.04 19.60 -10.83
N GLY A 63 4.59 19.45 -12.04
CA GLY A 63 5.84 20.05 -12.45
C GLY A 63 7.09 19.29 -12.04
N ILE A 64 6.97 18.03 -11.64
CA ILE A 64 8.10 17.17 -11.29
C ILE A 64 8.65 16.47 -12.54
N LYS A 65 9.93 16.64 -12.82
CA LYS A 65 10.63 15.92 -13.89
C LYS A 65 10.84 14.47 -13.47
N ILE A 66 10.37 13.53 -14.29
CA ILE A 66 10.42 12.09 -14.05
C ILE A 66 10.91 11.38 -15.30
N ASN A 67 11.99 10.60 -15.18
CA ASN A 67 12.53 9.74 -16.21
C ASN A 67 12.29 8.28 -15.82
N LEU A 68 11.35 7.63 -16.50
CA LEU A 68 11.08 6.21 -16.32
C LEU A 68 11.85 5.39 -17.35
N LYS A 69 12.85 4.63 -16.92
CA LYS A 69 13.68 3.72 -17.70
C LYS A 69 13.28 2.26 -17.42
N ASN A 70 13.78 1.31 -18.22
CA ASN A 70 13.42 -0.09 -18.06
C ASN A 70 13.71 -0.64 -16.65
N ASN A 71 14.88 -0.33 -16.10
CA ASN A 71 15.37 -0.91 -14.84
C ASN A 71 15.25 0.03 -13.63
N TYR A 72 14.96 1.33 -13.84
CA TYR A 72 14.86 2.30 -12.77
C TYR A 72 13.98 3.49 -13.15
N CYS A 73 13.60 4.26 -12.15
CA CYS A 73 12.91 5.54 -12.30
C CYS A 73 13.73 6.63 -11.60
N GLU A 74 13.94 7.76 -12.26
CA GLU A 74 14.52 8.96 -11.67
C GLU A 74 13.46 10.01 -11.47
N ILE A 75 13.44 10.61 -10.27
CA ILE A 75 12.55 11.71 -9.92
C ILE A 75 13.42 12.87 -9.42
N PHE A 76 13.26 14.04 -10.06
CA PHE A 76 13.96 15.26 -9.70
C PHE A 76 13.06 16.05 -8.75
N GLY A 77 13.17 15.75 -7.45
CA GLY A 77 12.41 16.40 -6.40
C GLY A 77 12.84 17.83 -6.17
N LYS A 78 11.88 18.68 -5.82
CA LYS A 78 12.06 20.13 -5.67
C LYS A 78 11.85 20.61 -4.21
N GLY A 79 11.80 19.68 -3.25
CA GLY A 79 11.47 19.99 -1.86
C GLY A 79 9.96 20.13 -1.61
N LEU A 80 9.60 20.44 -0.37
CA LEU A 80 8.21 20.51 0.08
C LEU A 80 7.39 21.58 -0.67
N ASP A 81 8.01 22.68 -1.06
CA ASP A 81 7.36 23.81 -1.75
C ASP A 81 7.53 23.77 -3.28
N GLY A 82 8.01 22.64 -3.81
CA GLY A 82 8.44 22.55 -5.21
C GLY A 82 7.36 22.18 -6.22
N TYR A 83 6.11 22.00 -5.83
CA TYR A 83 5.04 21.71 -6.76
C TYR A 83 4.56 22.96 -7.51
N ALA A 84 4.30 22.82 -8.80
CA ALA A 84 3.72 23.87 -9.63
C ALA A 84 2.19 23.71 -9.65
N TYR A 85 1.49 24.67 -9.08
CA TYR A 85 0.04 24.69 -9.03
C TYR A 85 -0.51 25.52 -10.18
N LYS A 86 -1.03 24.84 -11.22
CA LYS A 86 -1.64 25.50 -12.38
C LYS A 86 -3.15 25.64 -12.17
N LYS A 87 -3.71 26.74 -12.65
CA LYS A 87 -5.17 26.95 -12.70
C LYS A 87 -5.84 25.78 -13.46
N ASN A 88 -6.97 25.32 -12.99
CA ASN A 88 -7.75 24.20 -13.57
C ASN A 88 -6.99 22.85 -13.66
N LEU A 89 -5.96 22.64 -12.85
CA LEU A 89 -5.22 21.40 -12.85
C LEU A 89 -6.09 20.22 -12.42
N ILE A 90 -6.08 19.15 -13.23
CA ILE A 90 -6.78 17.90 -12.96
C ILE A 90 -5.77 16.78 -12.76
N LEU A 91 -5.80 16.16 -11.58
CA LEU A 91 -5.03 14.99 -11.22
C LEU A 91 -5.94 13.76 -11.23
N ASN A 92 -5.69 12.86 -12.18
CA ASN A 92 -6.45 11.63 -12.32
C ASN A 92 -5.64 10.47 -11.73
N ALA A 93 -6.14 9.91 -10.63
CA ALA A 93 -5.51 8.80 -9.92
C ALA A 93 -5.89 7.41 -10.50
N GLY A 94 -6.69 7.36 -11.59
CA GLY A 94 -7.19 6.09 -12.15
C GLY A 94 -8.03 5.33 -11.13
N ASN A 95 -7.68 4.06 -10.87
CA ASN A 95 -8.30 3.24 -9.82
C ASN A 95 -7.56 3.32 -8.47
N SER A 96 -6.46 4.06 -8.39
CA SER A 96 -5.60 4.04 -7.21
C SER A 96 -6.12 4.88 -6.05
N GLY A 97 -6.78 4.26 -5.10
CA GLY A 97 -7.15 4.91 -3.84
C GLY A 97 -5.97 5.37 -3.01
N THR A 98 -4.82 4.70 -3.11
CA THR A 98 -3.59 5.10 -2.43
C THR A 98 -3.03 6.38 -3.05
N ALA A 99 -2.90 6.43 -4.39
CA ALA A 99 -2.43 7.63 -5.09
C ALA A 99 -3.35 8.83 -4.80
N ALA A 100 -4.67 8.66 -4.97
CA ALA A 100 -5.64 9.72 -4.72
C ALA A 100 -5.50 10.33 -3.32
N ARG A 101 -5.45 9.48 -2.27
CA ARG A 101 -5.39 9.95 -0.88
C ARG A 101 -4.06 10.57 -0.53
N LEU A 102 -2.94 9.94 -0.91
CA LEU A 102 -1.62 10.44 -0.53
C LEU A 102 -1.22 11.69 -1.33
N ILE A 103 -1.53 11.76 -2.62
CA ILE A 103 -1.28 12.98 -3.41
C ILE A 103 -2.13 14.13 -2.88
N THR A 104 -3.42 13.91 -2.59
CA THR A 104 -4.25 14.97 -1.99
C THR A 104 -3.61 15.56 -0.74
N ALA A 105 -3.00 14.73 0.10
CA ALA A 105 -2.34 15.19 1.33
C ALA A 105 -1.06 16.00 1.08
N THR A 106 -0.44 15.89 -0.08
CA THR A 106 0.73 16.72 -0.44
C THR A 106 0.35 18.06 -1.10
N LEU A 107 -0.94 18.31 -1.34
CA LEU A 107 -1.44 19.53 -1.96
C LEU A 107 -1.90 20.59 -0.93
N VAL A 108 -1.60 20.39 0.34
CA VAL A 108 -2.07 21.27 1.44
C VAL A 108 -1.56 22.71 1.34
N LYS A 109 -0.55 22.98 0.52
CA LYS A 109 -0.04 24.32 0.20
C LYS A 109 -0.47 24.82 -1.20
N SER A 110 -1.38 24.14 -1.89
CA SER A 110 -1.75 24.56 -3.24
C SER A 110 -2.42 25.94 -3.22
N THR A 111 -1.89 26.87 -4.01
CA THR A 111 -2.44 28.21 -4.20
C THR A 111 -3.73 28.19 -5.03
N GLU A 112 -3.84 27.20 -5.91
CA GLU A 112 -4.96 26.98 -6.81
C GLU A 112 -5.87 25.85 -6.36
N ALA A 113 -7.13 25.88 -6.78
CA ALA A 113 -8.07 24.77 -6.57
C ALA A 113 -7.75 23.61 -7.52
N ILE A 114 -7.20 22.53 -6.98
CA ILE A 114 -6.77 21.34 -7.74
C ILE A 114 -7.89 20.29 -7.71
N LYS A 115 -8.32 19.84 -8.90
CA LYS A 115 -9.30 18.75 -9.04
C LYS A 115 -8.64 17.41 -8.94
N ILE A 116 -9.10 16.57 -7.98
CA ILE A 116 -8.71 15.16 -7.87
C ILE A 116 -9.87 14.30 -8.39
N THR A 117 -9.56 13.36 -9.28
CA THR A 117 -10.54 12.45 -9.87
C THR A 117 -9.95 11.04 -10.05
N GLY A 118 -10.77 10.13 -10.53
CA GLY A 118 -10.40 8.75 -10.86
C GLY A 118 -11.44 8.09 -11.73
N ASP A 119 -11.33 6.78 -11.90
CA ASP A 119 -12.28 5.98 -12.65
C ASP A 119 -13.65 5.84 -11.93
N ALA A 120 -14.57 5.11 -12.55
CA ALA A 120 -15.90 4.87 -12.00
C ALA A 120 -15.89 4.14 -10.64
N SER A 121 -14.94 3.23 -10.43
CA SER A 121 -14.78 2.50 -9.18
C SER A 121 -14.22 3.40 -8.07
N LEU A 122 -13.17 4.14 -8.35
CA LEU A 122 -12.55 5.05 -7.37
C LEU A 122 -13.51 6.19 -6.97
N LYS A 123 -14.33 6.69 -7.87
CA LYS A 123 -15.35 7.72 -7.58
C LYS A 123 -16.38 7.27 -6.54
N LYS A 124 -16.61 5.96 -6.40
CA LYS A 124 -17.54 5.41 -5.39
C LYS A 124 -16.90 5.27 -4.01
N ARG A 125 -15.57 5.33 -3.91
CA ARG A 125 -14.83 5.12 -2.64
C ARG A 125 -14.90 6.35 -1.74
N ASP A 126 -14.89 6.09 -0.43
CA ASP A 126 -14.93 7.14 0.58
C ASP A 126 -13.59 7.89 0.68
N MET A 127 -13.66 9.22 0.48
CA MET A 127 -12.55 10.16 0.65
C MET A 127 -12.67 10.99 1.95
N SER A 128 -13.78 10.89 2.67
CA SER A 128 -14.00 11.62 3.93
C SER A 128 -12.91 11.29 4.95
N ARG A 129 -12.37 10.06 4.91
CA ARG A 129 -11.27 9.60 5.79
C ARG A 129 -10.01 10.49 5.71
N ILE A 130 -9.80 11.20 4.59
CA ILE A 130 -8.69 12.15 4.47
C ILE A 130 -9.15 13.60 4.43
N ILE A 131 -10.34 13.89 3.90
CA ILE A 131 -10.88 15.24 3.84
C ILE A 131 -11.05 15.82 5.25
N VAL A 132 -11.61 15.03 6.17
CA VAL A 132 -11.85 15.46 7.56
C VAL A 132 -10.56 15.89 8.26
N PRO A 133 -9.50 15.07 8.35
CA PRO A 133 -8.26 15.51 8.98
C PRO A 133 -7.55 16.62 8.22
N LEU A 134 -7.59 16.65 6.88
CA LEU A 134 -6.93 17.69 6.10
C LEU A 134 -7.58 19.07 6.31
N LYS A 135 -8.92 19.14 6.44
CA LYS A 135 -9.61 20.39 6.81
C LYS A 135 -9.11 20.98 8.14
N LYS A 136 -8.72 20.13 9.10
CA LYS A 136 -8.17 20.59 10.38
C LYS A 136 -6.81 21.30 10.26
N PHE A 137 -6.03 20.98 9.21
CA PHE A 137 -4.79 21.72 8.89
C PHE A 137 -5.03 23.13 8.32
N GLY A 138 -6.29 23.49 8.01
CA GLY A 138 -6.66 24.78 7.40
C GLY A 138 -6.92 24.71 5.89
N VAL A 139 -6.98 23.50 5.33
CA VAL A 139 -7.23 23.28 3.89
C VAL A 139 -8.73 23.30 3.59
N THR A 140 -9.10 23.84 2.43
CA THR A 140 -10.50 23.87 1.98
C THR A 140 -10.78 22.83 0.90
N PHE A 141 -12.00 22.29 0.93
CA PHE A 141 -12.47 21.31 -0.06
C PHE A 141 -13.84 21.73 -0.61
N LYS A 142 -13.98 21.62 -1.94
CA LYS A 142 -15.29 21.61 -2.61
C LYS A 142 -15.55 20.18 -3.12
N GLU A 143 -16.71 19.64 -2.80
CA GLU A 143 -17.14 18.28 -3.10
C GLU A 143 -18.46 18.32 -3.86
N ASN A 144 -18.57 17.66 -5.02
CA ASN A 144 -19.83 17.54 -5.74
C ASN A 144 -20.80 16.60 -5.01
N LYS A 145 -20.26 15.55 -4.39
CA LYS A 145 -20.98 14.61 -3.53
C LYS A 145 -20.13 14.37 -2.29
N LYS A 146 -20.71 14.53 -1.10
CA LYS A 146 -20.02 14.42 0.19
C LYS A 146 -19.14 13.15 0.28
N GLY A 147 -17.86 13.33 0.53
CA GLY A 147 -16.89 12.26 0.68
C GLY A 147 -16.60 11.48 -0.62
N LYS A 148 -16.95 11.96 -1.81
CA LYS A 148 -16.75 11.25 -3.08
C LYS A 148 -15.97 12.09 -4.08
N LEU A 149 -15.21 11.41 -4.97
CA LEU A 149 -14.58 12.05 -6.11
C LEU A 149 -15.61 12.42 -7.20
N PRO A 150 -15.40 13.51 -7.96
CA PRO A 150 -14.26 14.41 -7.88
C PRO A 150 -14.34 15.36 -6.68
N ILE A 151 -13.18 15.69 -6.10
CA ILE A 151 -13.03 16.73 -5.09
C ILE A 151 -12.10 17.81 -5.60
N PHE A 152 -12.27 19.02 -5.09
CA PHE A 152 -11.36 20.13 -5.33
C PHE A 152 -10.72 20.50 -4.01
N ILE A 153 -9.39 20.53 -3.97
CA ILE A 153 -8.61 20.94 -2.82
C ILE A 153 -7.96 22.29 -3.12
N LYS A 154 -8.10 23.25 -2.22
CA LYS A 154 -7.27 24.46 -2.18
C LYS A 154 -6.55 24.49 -0.85
N GLY A 155 -5.25 24.62 -0.91
CA GLY A 155 -4.36 24.64 0.25
C GLY A 155 -4.48 25.92 1.07
N SER A 156 -3.62 26.03 2.07
CA SER A 156 -3.53 27.20 2.95
C SER A 156 -2.08 27.65 3.08
N ASN A 157 -1.87 28.95 3.16
CA ASN A 157 -0.56 29.51 3.48
C ASN A 157 -0.22 29.39 4.98
N SER A 158 -1.25 29.25 5.82
CA SER A 158 -1.13 29.06 7.26
C SER A 158 -1.64 27.67 7.64
N LEU A 159 -0.72 26.68 7.65
CA LEU A 159 -1.03 25.31 8.03
C LEU A 159 -0.71 25.09 9.52
N ASN A 160 -1.73 24.78 10.29
CA ASN A 160 -1.59 24.48 11.71
C ASN A 160 -1.34 22.99 11.95
N PRO A 161 -0.45 22.61 12.89
CA PRO A 161 -0.34 21.23 13.31
C PRO A 161 -1.63 20.80 14.03
N ILE A 162 -1.97 19.53 13.94
CA ILE A 162 -3.22 19.01 14.50
C ILE A 162 -2.98 17.88 15.50
N ASN A 163 -3.93 17.70 16.43
CA ASN A 163 -4.10 16.46 17.17
C ASN A 163 -5.27 15.70 16.52
N TYR A 164 -5.00 14.45 16.07
CA TYR A 164 -6.00 13.67 15.36
C TYR A 164 -6.06 12.22 15.85
N GLU A 165 -7.26 11.67 15.94
CA GLU A 165 -7.49 10.25 16.26
C GLU A 165 -8.02 9.50 15.04
N GLU A 166 -7.27 8.50 14.58
CA GLU A 166 -7.66 7.58 13.50
C GLU A 166 -8.08 6.24 14.13
N LEU A 167 -9.38 6.03 14.29
CA LEU A 167 -9.92 4.88 15.02
C LEU A 167 -10.35 3.71 14.12
N LYS A 168 -10.24 3.84 12.79
CA LYS A 168 -10.64 2.81 11.83
C LYS A 168 -9.49 1.89 11.39
N GLY A 169 -8.25 2.16 11.80
CA GLY A 169 -7.05 1.39 11.40
C GLY A 169 -6.65 1.62 9.93
N SER A 170 -6.93 2.82 9.38
CA SER A 170 -6.62 3.14 7.99
C SER A 170 -5.19 3.63 7.81
N ALA A 171 -4.32 2.78 7.29
CA ALA A 171 -2.95 3.17 6.95
C ALA A 171 -2.88 4.34 5.94
N GLN A 172 -3.86 4.47 5.05
CA GLN A 172 -3.91 5.57 4.07
C GLN A 172 -4.29 6.90 4.73
N CYS A 173 -5.24 6.89 5.68
CA CYS A 173 -5.57 8.07 6.46
C CYS A 173 -4.38 8.50 7.32
N LYS A 174 -3.79 7.58 8.07
CA LYS A 174 -2.58 7.81 8.84
C LYS A 174 -1.45 8.44 8.00
N SER A 175 -1.16 7.84 6.84
CA SER A 175 -0.14 8.36 5.91
C SER A 175 -0.49 9.75 5.37
N ALA A 176 -1.76 10.02 5.06
CA ALA A 176 -2.20 11.33 4.59
C ALA A 176 -1.99 12.42 5.66
N VAL A 177 -2.36 12.15 6.91
CA VAL A 177 -2.10 13.08 8.03
C VAL A 177 -0.60 13.33 8.20
N MET A 178 0.23 12.28 8.14
CA MET A 178 1.68 12.42 8.25
C MET A 178 2.28 13.24 7.10
N LEU A 179 1.83 13.04 5.86
CA LEU A 179 2.27 13.81 4.70
C LEU A 179 1.89 15.29 4.82
N ALA A 180 0.65 15.60 5.22
CA ALA A 180 0.20 16.96 5.47
C ALA A 180 0.99 17.62 6.62
N ALA A 181 1.29 16.87 7.67
CA ALA A 181 2.08 17.33 8.82
C ALA A 181 3.47 17.82 8.43
N MET A 182 4.08 17.31 7.34
CA MET A 182 5.39 17.80 6.86
C MET A 182 5.37 19.29 6.49
N TYR A 183 4.20 19.85 6.20
CA TYR A 183 4.05 21.23 5.79
C TYR A 183 3.62 22.19 6.93
N ALA A 184 3.10 21.65 8.02
CA ALA A 184 2.64 22.46 9.16
C ALA A 184 3.82 22.96 9.99
N LYS A 185 3.71 24.18 10.54
CA LYS A 185 4.72 24.74 11.47
C LYS A 185 4.49 24.21 12.88
N GLY A 186 5.30 23.23 13.31
CA GLY A 186 5.19 22.62 14.63
C GLY A 186 4.97 21.10 14.58
N THR A 187 4.42 20.53 15.64
CA THR A 187 4.28 19.08 15.83
C THR A 187 2.82 18.64 15.70
N THR A 188 2.53 17.83 14.68
CA THR A 188 1.26 17.12 14.57
C THR A 188 1.32 15.83 15.38
N LYS A 189 0.28 15.57 16.17
CA LYS A 189 0.14 14.35 16.97
C LYS A 189 -1.01 13.50 16.44
N LEU A 190 -0.74 12.23 16.25
CA LEU A 190 -1.70 11.26 15.74
C LEU A 190 -1.78 10.06 16.67
N LYS A 191 -2.99 9.76 17.15
CA LYS A 191 -3.34 8.50 17.82
C LYS A 191 -4.11 7.64 16.82
N CYS A 192 -3.66 6.43 16.54
CA CYS A 192 -4.30 5.58 15.53
C CYS A 192 -4.30 4.11 15.94
N LYS A 193 -5.27 3.35 15.42
CA LYS A 193 -5.21 1.89 15.53
C LYS A 193 -4.02 1.35 14.75
N PRO A 194 -3.39 0.24 15.22
CA PRO A 194 -2.30 -0.40 14.50
C PRO A 194 -2.69 -0.71 13.05
N SER A 195 -1.84 -0.34 12.11
CA SER A 195 -2.02 -0.56 10.69
C SER A 195 -0.68 -0.56 9.98
N ARG A 196 -0.64 -0.78 8.65
CA ARG A 196 0.61 -0.76 7.86
C ARG A 196 1.43 0.50 8.14
N ASP A 197 2.72 0.33 8.39
CA ASP A 197 3.63 1.37 8.90
C ASP A 197 4.73 1.79 7.92
N HIS A 198 4.53 1.54 6.62
CA HIS A 198 5.51 1.89 5.57
C HIS A 198 5.91 3.38 5.56
N THR A 199 4.98 4.28 5.85
CA THR A 199 5.28 5.73 5.86
C THR A 199 6.16 6.08 7.06
N GLU A 200 5.89 5.53 8.22
CA GLU A 200 6.68 5.69 9.44
C GLU A 200 8.11 5.18 9.25
N LEU A 201 8.24 4.00 8.66
CA LEU A 201 9.54 3.38 8.38
C LEU A 201 10.35 4.20 7.36
N LEU A 202 9.67 4.71 6.32
CA LEU A 202 10.30 5.56 5.31
C LEU A 202 10.72 6.91 5.90
N TYR A 203 9.91 7.53 6.79
CA TYR A 203 10.28 8.77 7.49
C TYR A 203 11.53 8.58 8.36
N LYS A 204 11.59 7.47 9.12
CA LYS A 204 12.79 7.14 9.91
C LYS A 204 14.03 6.99 9.02
N TYR A 205 13.90 6.27 7.89
CA TYR A 205 15.00 6.10 6.94
C TYR A 205 15.47 7.44 6.35
N LEU A 206 14.54 8.31 5.98
CA LEU A 206 14.82 9.63 5.40
C LEU A 206 15.19 10.68 6.45
N LYS A 207 15.28 10.29 7.73
CA LYS A 207 15.57 11.20 8.86
C LYS A 207 14.59 12.36 8.98
N ILE A 208 13.34 12.16 8.53
CA ILE A 208 12.25 13.11 8.76
C ILE A 208 11.89 13.00 10.25
N PRO A 209 11.79 14.13 10.98
CA PRO A 209 11.56 14.09 12.42
C PRO A 209 10.23 13.45 12.78
N ILE A 210 10.30 12.24 13.34
CA ILE A 210 9.15 11.44 13.76
C ILE A 210 9.43 10.74 15.09
N LYS A 211 8.46 10.78 16.00
CA LYS A 211 8.45 9.94 17.21
C LYS A 211 7.29 8.96 17.12
N ILE A 212 7.52 7.70 17.50
CA ILE A 212 6.51 6.64 17.44
C ILE A 212 6.55 5.86 18.75
N LYS A 213 5.40 5.79 19.42
CA LYS A 213 5.16 4.90 20.56
C LYS A 213 4.06 3.92 20.16
N LYS A 214 4.39 2.64 20.07
CA LYS A 214 3.44 1.56 19.76
C LYS A 214 2.93 0.91 21.04
N THR A 215 1.63 0.67 21.10
CA THR A 215 0.98 -0.12 22.15
C THR A 215 0.14 -1.22 21.52
N LYS A 216 -0.39 -2.14 22.32
CA LYS A 216 -1.31 -3.19 21.82
C LYS A 216 -2.59 -2.61 21.19
N LYS A 217 -3.08 -1.47 21.71
CA LYS A 217 -4.37 -0.88 21.32
C LYS A 217 -4.21 0.27 20.32
N PHE A 218 -3.17 1.10 20.47
CA PHE A 218 -2.95 2.29 19.65
C PHE A 218 -1.48 2.53 19.38
N ASP A 219 -1.19 3.11 18.23
CA ASP A 219 0.08 3.76 17.90
C ASP A 219 -0.07 5.27 18.11
N TYR A 220 0.93 5.89 18.75
CA TYR A 220 1.05 7.34 18.93
C TYR A 220 2.21 7.83 18.08
N ILE A 221 1.93 8.77 17.19
CA ILE A 221 2.89 9.26 16.21
C ILE A 221 2.94 10.78 16.31
N GLU A 222 4.16 11.33 16.41
CA GLU A 222 4.41 12.77 16.34
C GLU A 222 5.29 13.06 15.13
N VAL A 223 4.88 14.01 14.30
CA VAL A 223 5.64 14.47 13.13
C VAL A 223 5.92 15.96 13.27
N VAL A 224 7.20 16.33 13.20
CA VAL A 224 7.61 17.75 13.18
C VAL A 224 7.72 18.19 11.73
N GLY A 225 6.97 19.23 11.36
CA GLY A 225 6.90 19.73 10.01
C GLY A 225 8.02 20.68 9.61
N GLN A 226 7.99 21.12 8.35
CA GLN A 226 8.89 22.10 7.72
C GLN A 226 10.37 21.71 7.70
N LYS A 227 10.68 20.41 7.71
CA LYS A 227 12.03 19.87 7.55
C LYS A 227 12.23 19.33 6.15
N GLN A 228 13.13 19.94 5.42
CA GLN A 228 13.59 19.45 4.11
C GLN A 228 14.43 18.19 4.28
N PHE A 229 14.41 17.32 3.28
CA PHE A 229 15.22 16.11 3.24
C PHE A 229 15.81 15.89 1.84
N LYS A 230 16.96 15.20 1.77
CA LYS A 230 17.70 15.00 0.55
C LYS A 230 17.15 13.85 -0.29
N SER A 231 17.44 13.90 -1.58
CA SER A 231 17.20 12.80 -2.53
C SER A 231 17.86 11.49 -2.07
N PHE A 232 17.31 10.37 -2.51
CA PHE A 232 17.74 9.05 -2.07
C PHE A 232 17.58 7.98 -3.15
N SER A 233 18.42 6.95 -3.05
CA SER A 233 18.32 5.75 -3.88
C SER A 233 17.61 4.65 -3.11
N TYR A 234 16.66 3.94 -3.78
CA TYR A 234 15.87 2.89 -3.13
C TYR A 234 15.58 1.74 -4.11
N LYS A 235 15.97 0.50 -3.78
CA LYS A 235 15.48 -0.67 -4.50
C LYS A 235 14.22 -1.15 -3.82
N ILE A 236 13.07 -1.04 -4.49
CA ILE A 236 11.77 -1.48 -3.95
C ILE A 236 11.82 -3.00 -3.73
N PRO A 237 11.63 -3.52 -2.52
CA PRO A 237 11.57 -4.97 -2.29
C PRO A 237 10.33 -5.57 -2.95
N GLY A 238 10.37 -6.87 -3.23
CA GLY A 238 9.27 -7.59 -3.86
C GLY A 238 7.99 -7.52 -3.04
N ASP A 239 6.84 -7.47 -3.72
CA ASP A 239 5.51 -7.38 -3.10
C ASP A 239 5.07 -8.74 -2.57
N ILE A 240 4.78 -8.81 -1.25
CA ILE A 240 4.26 -10.02 -0.62
C ILE A 240 2.91 -10.45 -1.23
N SER A 241 2.05 -9.53 -1.66
CA SER A 241 0.79 -9.87 -2.31
C SER A 241 1.01 -10.54 -3.67
N SER A 242 1.98 -10.08 -4.47
CA SER A 242 2.39 -10.75 -5.70
C SER A 242 3.02 -12.12 -5.42
N ALA A 243 3.88 -12.20 -4.41
CA ALA A 243 4.51 -13.45 -3.98
C ALA A 243 3.47 -14.48 -3.50
N SER A 244 2.39 -14.04 -2.89
CA SER A 244 1.35 -14.92 -2.31
C SER A 244 0.71 -15.86 -3.33
N PHE A 245 0.52 -15.42 -4.59
CA PHE A 245 0.01 -16.30 -5.65
C PHE A 245 0.97 -17.46 -5.93
N LEU A 246 2.26 -17.19 -5.89
CA LEU A 246 3.30 -18.20 -6.11
C LEU A 246 3.47 -19.10 -4.88
N LEU A 247 3.28 -18.57 -3.67
CA LEU A 247 3.19 -19.38 -2.46
C LEU A 247 2.02 -20.37 -2.55
N ALA A 248 0.83 -19.90 -2.92
CA ALA A 248 -0.34 -20.74 -3.09
C ALA A 248 -0.11 -21.82 -4.15
N LEU A 249 0.42 -21.44 -5.31
CA LEU A 249 0.76 -22.37 -6.38
C LEU A 249 1.70 -23.46 -5.88
N THR A 250 2.77 -23.11 -5.17
CA THR A 250 3.75 -24.07 -4.65
C THR A 250 3.14 -25.00 -3.60
N ILE A 251 2.36 -24.46 -2.66
CA ILE A 251 1.70 -25.24 -1.62
C ILE A 251 0.77 -26.29 -2.22
N LEU A 252 0.06 -25.95 -3.31
CA LEU A 252 -0.94 -26.80 -3.96
C LEU A 252 -0.37 -27.74 -5.02
N THR A 253 0.87 -27.55 -5.47
CA THR A 253 1.51 -28.37 -6.51
C THR A 253 2.43 -29.41 -5.87
N LYS A 254 2.11 -30.70 -6.04
CA LYS A 254 2.89 -31.80 -5.44
C LYS A 254 4.38 -31.72 -5.79
N ASN A 255 5.24 -32.11 -4.85
CA ASN A 255 6.70 -32.20 -5.02
C ASN A 255 7.36 -30.93 -5.57
N SER A 256 6.87 -29.76 -5.12
CA SER A 256 7.36 -28.47 -5.57
C SER A 256 8.00 -27.67 -4.46
N GLU A 257 9.04 -26.91 -4.81
CA GLU A 257 9.77 -26.00 -3.92
C GLU A 257 9.99 -24.66 -4.63
N LEU A 258 9.95 -23.58 -3.85
CA LEU A 258 10.18 -22.25 -4.37
C LEU A 258 10.92 -21.38 -3.37
N ILE A 259 11.90 -20.63 -3.87
CA ILE A 259 12.51 -19.50 -3.17
C ILE A 259 12.11 -18.21 -3.89
N ILE A 260 11.43 -17.31 -3.19
CA ILE A 260 11.11 -15.97 -3.72
C ILE A 260 12.01 -14.96 -3.02
N LYS A 261 12.89 -14.31 -3.78
CA LYS A 261 13.94 -13.46 -3.25
C LYS A 261 13.49 -12.04 -2.91
N ASN A 262 14.15 -11.45 -1.91
CA ASN A 262 14.07 -10.02 -1.57
C ASN A 262 12.64 -9.50 -1.36
N ILE A 263 11.78 -10.26 -0.69
CA ILE A 263 10.38 -9.88 -0.42
C ILE A 263 10.31 -8.96 0.79
N ASN A 264 9.43 -7.95 0.71
CA ASN A 264 9.04 -7.19 1.89
C ASN A 264 8.27 -8.10 2.85
N VAL A 265 8.87 -8.36 4.00
CA VAL A 265 8.28 -9.19 5.07
C VAL A 265 7.96 -8.33 6.30
N ASN A 266 7.46 -7.12 6.08
CA ASN A 266 6.96 -6.28 7.15
C ASN A 266 5.85 -7.03 7.92
N PRO A 267 5.93 -7.15 9.26
CA PRO A 267 4.94 -7.87 10.05
C PRO A 267 3.50 -7.40 9.86
N THR A 268 3.31 -6.12 9.48
CA THR A 268 1.97 -5.57 9.17
C THR A 268 1.41 -6.02 7.81
N ARG A 269 2.16 -6.85 7.07
CA ARG A 269 1.82 -7.37 5.73
C ARG A 269 1.92 -8.89 5.61
N THR A 270 2.51 -9.57 6.58
CA THR A 270 2.82 -11.01 6.49
C THR A 270 1.79 -11.91 7.18
N GLY A 271 0.58 -11.43 7.37
CA GLY A 271 -0.50 -12.23 7.97
C GLY A 271 -0.76 -13.54 7.22
N ILE A 272 -0.65 -13.53 5.89
CA ILE A 272 -0.76 -14.75 5.08
C ILE A 272 0.26 -15.83 5.48
N ILE A 273 1.51 -15.45 5.75
CA ILE A 273 2.56 -16.41 6.16
C ILE A 273 2.16 -17.07 7.49
N SER A 274 1.68 -16.27 8.45
CA SER A 274 1.23 -16.77 9.75
C SER A 274 0.04 -17.73 9.61
N ILE A 275 -0.95 -17.36 8.81
CA ILE A 275 -2.15 -18.17 8.57
C ILE A 275 -1.79 -19.49 7.88
N LEU A 276 -1.00 -19.46 6.82
CA LEU A 276 -0.62 -20.65 6.08
C LEU A 276 0.26 -21.59 6.92
N ASN A 277 1.13 -21.06 7.79
CA ASN A 277 1.91 -21.88 8.72
C ASN A 277 0.99 -22.59 9.75
N LEU A 278 -0.07 -21.93 10.23
CA LEU A 278 -1.08 -22.57 11.09
C LEU A 278 -1.84 -23.67 10.34
N MET A 279 -2.04 -23.53 9.04
CA MET A 279 -2.64 -24.54 8.16
C MET A 279 -1.69 -25.69 7.80
N GLY A 280 -0.45 -25.67 8.30
CA GLY A 280 0.55 -26.73 8.11
C GLY A 280 1.54 -26.48 6.96
N ALA A 281 1.47 -25.32 6.29
CA ALA A 281 2.51 -24.95 5.36
C ALA A 281 3.80 -24.59 6.14
N LYS A 282 4.96 -25.05 5.63
CA LYS A 282 6.27 -24.70 6.20
C LYS A 282 6.90 -23.58 5.37
N ILE A 283 6.51 -22.34 5.67
CA ILE A 283 7.07 -21.14 5.03
C ILE A 283 8.21 -20.61 5.91
N ILE A 284 9.40 -20.54 5.36
CA ILE A 284 10.63 -20.15 6.07
C ILE A 284 11.15 -18.84 5.50
N LEU A 285 11.51 -17.91 6.37
CA LEU A 285 12.16 -16.65 6.01
C LEU A 285 13.67 -16.79 6.11
N LEU A 286 14.33 -16.82 4.95
CA LEU A 286 15.78 -16.90 4.82
C LEU A 286 16.36 -15.49 4.63
N ASN A 287 17.64 -15.28 5.02
CA ASN A 287 18.37 -14.03 4.77
C ASN A 287 17.65 -12.77 5.26
N LYS A 288 16.89 -12.88 6.35
CA LYS A 288 16.13 -11.78 6.92
C LYS A 288 17.03 -10.64 7.38
N LYS A 289 16.75 -9.41 6.91
CA LYS A 289 17.54 -8.22 7.27
C LYS A 289 16.71 -6.95 7.24
N LYS A 290 17.19 -5.91 7.92
CA LYS A 290 16.67 -4.54 7.76
C LYS A 290 17.23 -3.93 6.48
N TYR A 291 16.36 -3.30 5.71
CA TYR A 291 16.71 -2.61 4.48
C TYR A 291 15.95 -1.28 4.40
N LYS A 292 16.64 -0.16 4.60
CA LYS A 292 16.11 1.19 4.44
C LYS A 292 14.74 1.40 5.13
N GLY A 293 14.65 0.98 6.38
CA GLY A 293 13.45 1.05 7.22
C GLY A 293 12.59 -0.22 7.20
N GLU A 294 12.52 -0.93 6.10
CA GLU A 294 11.72 -2.16 5.95
C GLU A 294 12.48 -3.41 6.40
N ILE A 295 11.75 -4.50 6.60
CA ILE A 295 12.32 -5.84 6.79
C ILE A 295 12.12 -6.60 5.47
N ILE A 296 13.21 -7.17 4.96
CA ILE A 296 13.19 -8.02 3.77
C ILE A 296 13.73 -9.40 4.08
N ALA A 297 13.25 -10.40 3.34
CA ALA A 297 13.74 -11.77 3.41
C ALA A 297 13.55 -12.50 2.07
N ASP A 298 14.24 -13.62 1.91
CA ASP A 298 13.89 -14.61 0.90
C ASP A 298 12.83 -15.55 1.51
N ILE A 299 11.76 -15.84 0.80
CA ILE A 299 10.69 -16.75 1.27
C ILE A 299 10.91 -18.11 0.63
N PHE A 300 11.18 -19.12 1.45
CA PHE A 300 11.22 -20.50 1.05
C PHE A 300 9.91 -21.21 1.38
N VAL A 301 9.37 -21.96 0.44
CA VAL A 301 8.12 -22.71 0.59
C VAL A 301 8.19 -24.03 -0.16
N LYS A 302 7.59 -25.08 0.42
CA LYS A 302 7.41 -26.40 -0.21
C LYS A 302 5.94 -26.73 -0.36
N SER A 303 5.65 -27.66 -1.26
CA SER A 303 4.32 -28.27 -1.38
C SER A 303 3.88 -28.92 -0.07
N VAL A 304 2.56 -28.93 0.14
CA VAL A 304 1.94 -29.52 1.33
C VAL A 304 1.04 -30.67 0.91
N ILE A 305 1.28 -31.86 1.46
CA ILE A 305 0.49 -33.05 1.16
C ILE A 305 -0.91 -32.96 1.77
N LYS A 306 -1.00 -32.50 3.04
CA LYS A 306 -2.24 -32.41 3.79
C LYS A 306 -2.32 -31.08 4.53
N LEU A 307 -3.20 -30.21 4.05
CA LEU A 307 -3.53 -28.96 4.72
C LEU A 307 -4.49 -29.20 5.89
N LYS A 308 -4.28 -28.46 6.97
CA LYS A 308 -5.17 -28.46 8.16
C LYS A 308 -6.21 -27.36 8.03
N PRO A 309 -7.46 -27.59 8.45
CA PRO A 309 -8.44 -26.53 8.59
C PRO A 309 -8.00 -25.55 9.68
N ILE A 310 -8.54 -24.34 9.66
CA ILE A 310 -8.15 -23.28 10.59
C ILE A 310 -9.36 -22.56 11.16
N ASN A 311 -9.35 -22.32 12.47
CA ASN A 311 -10.11 -21.23 13.08
C ASN A 311 -9.20 -19.99 13.08
N CYS A 312 -9.38 -19.12 12.07
CA CYS A 312 -8.42 -18.07 11.78
C CYS A 312 -8.46 -16.95 12.82
N PRO A 313 -7.38 -16.70 13.58
CA PRO A 313 -7.37 -15.61 14.54
C PRO A 313 -7.53 -14.24 13.85
N SER A 314 -8.55 -13.47 14.26
CA SER A 314 -8.88 -12.15 13.66
C SER A 314 -7.74 -11.14 13.74
N LYS A 315 -6.79 -11.30 14.67
CA LYS A 315 -5.57 -10.48 14.76
C LYS A 315 -4.72 -10.47 13.49
N PHE A 316 -4.85 -11.48 12.61
CA PHE A 316 -4.12 -11.54 11.34
C PHE A 316 -4.85 -10.83 10.19
N ASN A 317 -6.15 -10.52 10.34
CA ASN A 317 -6.98 -9.98 9.26
C ASN A 317 -6.39 -8.73 8.62
N SER A 318 -5.97 -7.75 9.41
CA SER A 318 -5.39 -6.51 8.91
C SER A 318 -4.10 -6.73 8.11
N ALA A 319 -3.26 -7.68 8.54
CA ALA A 319 -1.99 -7.99 7.90
C ALA A 319 -2.12 -8.93 6.70
N ALA A 320 -3.27 -9.61 6.52
CA ALA A 320 -3.56 -10.53 5.42
C ALA A 320 -4.72 -10.07 4.53
N ILE A 321 -5.25 -8.87 4.74
CA ILE A 321 -6.51 -8.40 4.14
C ILE A 321 -6.52 -8.47 2.61
N ASP A 322 -5.38 -8.27 1.96
CA ASP A 322 -5.28 -8.29 0.51
C ASP A 322 -5.12 -9.72 -0.04
N GLU A 323 -4.73 -10.68 0.78
CA GLU A 323 -4.50 -12.08 0.44
C GLU A 323 -5.63 -13.02 0.87
N MET A 324 -6.68 -12.51 1.54
CA MET A 324 -7.75 -13.35 2.12
C MET A 324 -8.45 -14.25 1.10
N LEU A 325 -8.72 -13.77 -0.12
CA LEU A 325 -9.33 -14.61 -1.16
C LEU A 325 -8.45 -15.80 -1.55
N LEU A 326 -7.15 -15.59 -1.55
CA LEU A 326 -6.18 -16.66 -1.83
C LEU A 326 -6.11 -17.65 -0.67
N ILE A 327 -6.19 -17.15 0.57
CA ILE A 327 -6.27 -17.98 1.78
C ILE A 327 -7.54 -18.85 1.75
N PHE A 328 -8.70 -18.30 1.36
CA PHE A 328 -9.94 -19.07 1.20
C PHE A 328 -9.79 -20.18 0.18
N LEU A 329 -9.14 -19.90 -0.97
CA LEU A 329 -8.87 -20.93 -1.98
C LEU A 329 -7.99 -22.07 -1.43
N ILE A 330 -6.97 -21.72 -0.63
CA ILE A 330 -6.10 -22.71 0.00
C ILE A 330 -6.88 -23.49 1.09
N ALA A 331 -7.72 -22.80 1.87
CA ALA A 331 -8.54 -23.40 2.90
C ALA A 331 -9.55 -24.40 2.31
N ALA A 332 -10.08 -24.15 1.11
CA ALA A 332 -10.95 -25.07 0.38
C ALA A 332 -10.28 -26.41 0.01
N LYS A 333 -8.95 -26.50 0.13
CA LYS A 333 -8.18 -27.75 -0.07
C LYS A 333 -7.81 -28.44 1.24
N ALA A 334 -8.17 -27.86 2.39
CA ALA A 334 -7.95 -28.49 3.69
C ALA A 334 -9.04 -29.54 4.00
N ASN A 335 -8.67 -30.58 4.76
CA ASN A 335 -9.62 -31.57 5.22
C ASN A 335 -10.34 -31.06 6.49
N GLY A 336 -11.56 -30.57 6.36
CA GLY A 336 -12.39 -30.06 7.44
C GLY A 336 -12.85 -28.63 7.19
N VAL A 337 -13.51 -28.03 8.18
CA VAL A 337 -14.11 -26.69 8.08
C VAL A 337 -13.14 -25.63 8.59
N SER A 338 -12.99 -24.55 7.84
CA SER A 338 -12.20 -23.38 8.25
C SER A 338 -13.11 -22.18 8.51
N TYR A 339 -12.85 -21.46 9.60
CA TYR A 339 -13.64 -20.31 10.02
C TYR A 339 -12.82 -19.02 9.92
N PHE A 340 -13.47 -17.95 9.39
CA PHE A 340 -12.89 -16.63 9.22
C PHE A 340 -13.91 -15.58 9.65
N GLU A 341 -13.55 -14.74 10.61
CA GLU A 341 -14.42 -13.72 11.20
C GLU A 341 -13.87 -12.31 10.96
N ASP A 342 -14.68 -11.27 11.22
CA ASP A 342 -14.29 -9.85 11.18
C ASP A 342 -13.73 -9.38 9.85
N LEU A 343 -14.28 -9.84 8.72
CA LEU A 343 -13.77 -9.56 7.37
C LEU A 343 -14.59 -8.51 6.60
N SER A 344 -15.44 -7.74 7.25
CA SER A 344 -16.31 -6.73 6.64
C SER A 344 -15.55 -5.68 5.77
N GLU A 345 -14.30 -5.35 6.15
CA GLU A 345 -13.42 -4.44 5.39
C GLU A 345 -13.08 -4.96 3.97
N LEU A 346 -13.20 -6.27 3.70
CA LEU A 346 -12.99 -6.83 2.35
C LEU A 346 -14.01 -6.28 1.33
N ASN A 347 -15.22 -5.96 1.77
CA ASN A 347 -16.26 -5.41 0.90
C ASN A 347 -16.09 -3.89 0.66
N GLN A 348 -15.18 -3.22 1.37
CA GLN A 348 -14.88 -1.80 1.24
C GLN A 348 -13.70 -1.50 0.28
N LYS A 349 -13.20 -2.52 -0.40
CA LYS A 349 -12.08 -2.43 -1.36
C LYS A 349 -12.57 -1.98 -2.77
N GLU A 350 -11.77 -2.21 -3.79
CA GLU A 350 -12.07 -1.91 -5.20
C GLU A 350 -13.32 -2.66 -5.71
N SER A 351 -13.56 -3.83 -5.15
CA SER A 351 -14.76 -4.67 -5.33
C SER A 351 -15.19 -5.24 -3.98
N PRO A 352 -16.44 -5.67 -3.82
CA PRO A 352 -16.91 -6.36 -2.62
C PRO A 352 -16.33 -7.79 -2.59
N ARG A 353 -15.05 -7.90 -2.19
CA ARG A 353 -14.22 -9.11 -2.32
C ARG A 353 -14.82 -10.31 -1.57
N LEU A 354 -15.34 -10.11 -0.36
CA LEU A 354 -15.95 -11.18 0.42
C LEU A 354 -17.16 -11.77 -0.32
N LYS A 355 -18.06 -10.92 -0.82
CA LYS A 355 -19.23 -11.33 -1.61
C LYS A 355 -18.83 -12.14 -2.85
N TRP A 356 -17.85 -11.67 -3.62
CA TRP A 356 -17.42 -12.36 -4.83
C TRP A 356 -16.63 -13.63 -4.51
N GLY A 357 -15.80 -13.63 -3.48
CA GLY A 357 -15.06 -14.82 -3.02
C GLY A 357 -16.01 -15.94 -2.62
N SER A 358 -17.01 -15.66 -1.79
CA SER A 358 -18.05 -16.61 -1.40
C SER A 358 -18.79 -17.14 -2.62
N LYS A 359 -19.25 -16.26 -3.53
CA LYS A 359 -19.95 -16.68 -4.75
C LYS A 359 -19.12 -17.63 -5.61
N ILE A 360 -17.84 -17.33 -5.82
CA ILE A 360 -16.93 -18.17 -6.64
C ILE A 360 -16.73 -19.52 -5.96
N LEU A 361 -16.48 -19.56 -4.65
CA LEU A 361 -16.32 -20.83 -3.94
C LEU A 361 -17.58 -21.68 -4.02
N ASN A 362 -18.76 -21.10 -3.83
CA ASN A 362 -20.03 -21.81 -3.99
C ASN A 362 -20.23 -22.37 -5.40
N MET A 363 -19.87 -21.62 -6.46
CA MET A 363 -19.90 -22.12 -7.85
C MET A 363 -18.93 -23.28 -8.10
N MET A 364 -17.88 -23.40 -7.27
CA MET A 364 -16.93 -24.52 -7.29
C MET A 364 -17.36 -25.68 -6.37
N GLY A 365 -18.56 -25.64 -5.80
CA GLY A 365 -19.10 -26.68 -4.89
C GLY A 365 -18.56 -26.61 -3.47
N ILE A 366 -17.88 -25.53 -3.09
CA ILE A 366 -17.40 -25.30 -1.72
C ILE A 366 -18.48 -24.56 -0.93
N LYS A 367 -18.95 -25.18 0.15
CA LYS A 367 -19.99 -24.63 1.05
C LYS A 367 -19.37 -23.71 2.09
#